data_3f143283f88a4399a4e9acae35df6164
#
_entry.id   3f143283f88a4399a4e9acae35df6164
#
_cell.length_a   1.000
_cell.length_b   1.000
_cell.length_c   1.000
_cell.angle_alpha   90.00
_cell.angle_beta   90.00
_cell.angle_gamma   90.00
#
_symmetry.space_group_name_H-M   'P 1'
#
loop_
_entity.id
_entity.type
_entity.pdbx_description
1 polymer ?
#
loop_
_entity_poly.entity_id
_entity_poly.type
_entity_poly.pdbx_seq_one_letter_code
_entity_poly.pdbx_strand_id
1 'polypeptide(L)'
;MILIPFFLFFYLADFVPYGKLIATGILIIACITDAVDGYIARKYNMVTDLGKLLDPVADKAFSMSAMLLLVADGTLPAPYGVIIAIIFIIRDFLISGLRQIAASKNFVLAADFWGKIKSIILDIALPLLFVLAYLQKDLNYNLTGFVLAYAFVCYSLIGISTLLTIYSGINYLVKNRKVLNEG
;
A
#
# COMPACT_ATOMS: atom_id res chain seq x y z
N MET A 1 1.38 8.82 -10.30
CA MET A 1 2.86 8.84 -10.30
C MET A 1 3.48 10.18 -9.95
N ILE A 2 2.99 11.30 -10.47
CA ILE A 2 3.56 12.66 -10.21
C ILE A 2 3.55 13.01 -8.71
N LEU A 3 2.60 12.54 -7.94
CA LEU A 3 2.49 12.81 -6.50
C LEU A 3 3.57 12.11 -5.64
N ILE A 4 4.21 11.04 -6.13
CA ILE A 4 5.24 10.30 -5.37
C ILE A 4 6.46 11.18 -5.04
N PRO A 5 7.08 11.90 -5.99
CA PRO A 5 8.20 12.76 -5.67
C PRO A 5 7.84 13.88 -4.69
N PHE A 6 6.65 14.48 -4.81
CA PHE A 6 6.19 15.51 -3.87
C PHE A 6 5.97 14.93 -2.47
N PHE A 7 5.33 13.76 -2.37
CA PHE A 7 5.15 13.04 -1.13
C PHE A 7 6.49 12.75 -0.45
N LEU A 8 7.47 12.20 -1.18
CA LEU A 8 8.81 11.91 -0.68
C LEU A 8 9.53 13.19 -0.24
N PHE A 9 9.45 14.24 -1.05
CA PHE A 9 10.09 15.52 -0.75
C PHE A 9 9.58 16.11 0.56
N PHE A 10 8.25 16.26 0.72
CA PHE A 10 7.67 16.84 1.94
C PHE A 10 7.89 15.97 3.18
N TYR A 11 7.97 14.66 3.01
CA TYR A 11 8.22 13.77 4.15
C TYR A 11 9.68 13.81 4.61
N LEU A 12 10.63 13.88 3.69
CA LEU A 12 12.07 13.85 3.97
C LEU A 12 12.68 15.22 4.24
N ALA A 13 11.97 16.31 3.91
CA ALA A 13 12.47 17.67 4.06
C ALA A 13 12.28 18.16 5.51
N ASP A 14 13.24 17.89 6.37
CA ASP A 14 13.21 18.30 7.78
C ASP A 14 13.12 19.82 8.00
N PHE A 15 13.51 20.62 6.99
CA PHE A 15 13.43 22.08 7.03
C PHE A 15 12.01 22.64 6.73
N VAL A 16 11.07 21.78 6.29
CA VAL A 16 9.69 22.21 6.00
C VAL A 16 8.84 22.01 7.26
N PRO A 17 8.32 23.09 7.86
CA PRO A 17 7.43 22.96 9.02
C PRO A 17 6.18 22.16 8.60
N TYR A 18 5.78 21.22 9.44
CA TYR A 18 4.65 20.31 9.17
C TYR A 18 4.81 19.42 7.93
N GLY A 19 6.04 19.19 7.45
CA GLY A 19 6.30 18.41 6.24
C GLY A 19 5.64 17.04 6.23
N LYS A 20 5.70 16.30 7.34
CA LYS A 20 5.04 14.99 7.47
C LYS A 20 3.52 15.07 7.41
N LEU A 21 2.91 16.14 7.94
CA LEU A 21 1.47 16.36 7.86
C LEU A 21 1.05 16.68 6.42
N ILE A 22 1.83 17.50 5.70
CA ILE A 22 1.62 17.80 4.29
C ILE A 22 1.76 16.52 3.45
N ALA A 23 2.79 15.72 3.70
CA ALA A 23 2.97 14.42 3.06
C ALA A 23 1.78 13.48 3.30
N THR A 24 1.27 13.43 4.53
CA THR A 24 0.05 12.67 4.85
C THR A 24 -1.16 13.16 4.04
N GLY A 25 -1.33 14.48 3.90
CA GLY A 25 -2.38 15.05 3.05
C GLY A 25 -2.23 14.64 1.58
N ILE A 26 -1.02 14.66 1.04
CA ILE A 26 -0.72 14.20 -0.32
C ILE A 26 -1.05 12.71 -0.47
N LEU A 27 -0.72 11.89 0.52
CA LEU A 27 -1.04 10.47 0.53
C LEU A 27 -2.56 10.24 0.45
N ILE A 28 -3.34 10.92 1.28
CA ILE A 28 -4.80 10.81 1.29
C ILE A 28 -5.39 11.25 -0.06
N ILE A 29 -4.94 12.39 -0.58
CA ILE A 29 -5.40 12.90 -1.88
C ILE A 29 -5.07 11.90 -2.99
N ALA A 30 -3.88 11.30 -2.97
CA ALA A 30 -3.48 10.30 -3.94
C ALA A 30 -4.38 9.06 -3.91
N CYS A 31 -4.67 8.52 -2.72
CA CYS A 31 -5.59 7.38 -2.56
C CYS A 31 -7.01 7.70 -3.07
N ILE A 32 -7.53 8.89 -2.75
CA ILE A 32 -8.86 9.32 -3.21
C ILE A 32 -8.88 9.51 -4.73
N THR A 33 -7.86 10.17 -5.28
CA THR A 33 -7.76 10.45 -6.73
C THR A 33 -7.68 9.15 -7.51
N ASP A 34 -6.88 8.17 -7.07
CA ASP A 34 -6.76 6.87 -7.72
C ASP A 34 -8.10 6.12 -7.77
N ALA A 35 -8.84 6.13 -6.65
CA ALA A 35 -10.17 5.53 -6.58
C ALA A 35 -11.16 6.22 -7.53
N VAL A 36 -11.14 7.55 -7.64
CA VAL A 36 -12.02 8.33 -8.51
C VAL A 36 -11.64 8.14 -9.97
N ASP A 37 -10.35 8.22 -10.31
CA ASP A 37 -9.85 8.07 -11.68
C ASP A 37 -10.17 6.67 -12.22
N GLY A 38 -9.97 5.64 -11.42
CA GLY A 38 -10.34 4.27 -11.76
C GLY A 38 -11.85 4.07 -11.96
N TYR A 39 -12.68 4.77 -11.18
CA TYR A 39 -14.15 4.76 -11.37
C TYR A 39 -14.55 5.45 -12.67
N ILE A 40 -14.04 6.65 -12.93
CA ILE A 40 -14.33 7.45 -14.12
C ILE A 40 -13.88 6.73 -15.38
N ALA A 41 -12.65 6.23 -15.44
CA ALA A 41 -12.11 5.52 -16.59
C ALA A 41 -12.97 4.30 -16.99
N ARG A 42 -13.46 3.53 -16.01
CA ARG A 42 -14.36 2.40 -16.25
C ARG A 42 -15.74 2.84 -16.73
N LYS A 43 -16.30 3.91 -16.15
CA LYS A 43 -17.64 4.41 -16.49
C LYS A 43 -17.71 4.95 -17.92
N TYR A 44 -16.65 5.60 -18.40
CA TYR A 44 -16.61 6.25 -19.71
C TYR A 44 -15.85 5.45 -20.78
N ASN A 45 -15.42 4.20 -20.49
CA ASN A 45 -14.64 3.36 -21.40
C ASN A 45 -13.39 4.07 -21.98
N MET A 46 -12.78 4.98 -21.23
CA MET A 46 -11.60 5.77 -21.64
C MET A 46 -10.30 5.12 -21.18
N VAL A 47 -10.23 3.79 -21.18
CA VAL A 47 -9.06 3.05 -20.68
C VAL A 47 -8.04 2.90 -21.80
N THR A 48 -6.90 3.60 -21.68
CA THR A 48 -5.77 3.47 -22.62
C THR A 48 -4.88 2.28 -22.24
N ASP A 49 -4.19 1.68 -23.22
CA ASP A 49 -3.32 0.54 -22.93
C ASP A 49 -2.12 0.94 -22.06
N LEU A 50 -1.61 2.16 -22.22
CA LEU A 50 -0.58 2.72 -21.34
C LEU A 50 -1.11 2.91 -19.90
N GLY A 51 -2.34 3.39 -19.72
CA GLY A 51 -2.99 3.51 -18.43
C GLY A 51 -3.13 2.15 -17.74
N LYS A 52 -3.60 1.13 -18.45
CA LYS A 52 -3.71 -0.25 -17.92
C LYS A 52 -2.38 -0.79 -17.38
N LEU A 53 -1.27 -0.39 -18.00
CA LEU A 53 0.07 -0.81 -17.57
C LEU A 53 0.58 0.02 -16.38
N LEU A 54 0.37 1.35 -16.44
CA LEU A 54 0.94 2.28 -15.45
C LEU A 54 0.17 2.30 -14.13
N ASP A 55 -1.16 2.14 -14.14
CA ASP A 55 -1.98 2.19 -12.92
C ASP A 55 -1.55 1.15 -11.87
N PRO A 56 -1.41 -0.15 -12.20
CA PRO A 56 -0.96 -1.14 -11.20
C PRO A 56 0.48 -0.93 -10.73
N VAL A 57 1.32 -0.29 -11.54
CA VAL A 57 2.71 0.02 -11.16
C VAL A 57 2.74 1.23 -10.24
N ALA A 58 1.96 2.28 -10.56
CA ALA A 58 1.87 3.49 -9.76
C ALA A 58 1.33 3.24 -8.36
N ASP A 59 0.22 2.51 -8.25
CA ASP A 59 -0.41 2.13 -6.99
C ASP A 59 0.58 1.40 -6.07
N LYS A 60 1.26 0.39 -6.61
CA LYS A 60 2.27 -0.36 -5.85
C LYS A 60 3.49 0.47 -5.48
N ALA A 61 4.01 1.27 -6.40
CA ALA A 61 5.16 2.13 -6.13
C ALA A 61 4.84 3.12 -5.01
N PHE A 62 3.61 3.64 -4.96
CA PHE A 62 3.17 4.58 -3.95
C PHE A 62 3.06 3.94 -2.56
N SER A 63 2.33 2.84 -2.44
CA SER A 63 2.15 2.13 -1.16
C SER A 63 3.46 1.54 -0.63
N MET A 64 4.35 1.03 -1.51
CA MET A 64 5.69 0.56 -1.14
C MET A 64 6.58 1.70 -0.64
N SER A 65 6.59 2.85 -1.33
CA SER A 65 7.34 4.02 -0.92
C SER A 65 6.90 4.52 0.46
N ALA A 66 5.59 4.59 0.69
CA ALA A 66 5.00 4.97 1.96
C ALA A 66 5.44 4.01 3.08
N MET A 67 5.36 2.70 2.85
CA MET A 67 5.76 1.70 3.83
C MET A 67 7.25 1.76 4.15
N LEU A 68 8.12 1.93 3.14
CA LEU A 68 9.56 2.06 3.33
C LEU A 68 9.93 3.30 4.15
N LEU A 69 9.24 4.43 3.95
CA LEU A 69 9.43 5.63 4.76
C LEU A 69 9.09 5.40 6.23
N LEU A 70 7.96 4.73 6.52
CA LEU A 70 7.55 4.39 7.88
C LEU A 70 8.52 3.42 8.57
N VAL A 71 9.19 2.56 7.80
CA VAL A 71 10.29 1.72 8.32
C VAL A 71 11.55 2.53 8.55
N ALA A 72 11.92 3.38 7.60
CA ALA A 72 13.13 4.19 7.67
C ALA A 72 13.10 5.18 8.82
N ASP A 73 11.95 5.76 9.11
CA ASP A 73 11.79 6.68 10.23
C ASP A 73 11.55 5.99 11.58
N GLY A 74 11.37 4.66 11.59
CA GLY A 74 11.19 3.85 12.81
C GLY A 74 9.76 3.87 13.36
N THR A 75 8.78 4.47 12.69
CA THR A 75 7.35 4.36 13.06
C THR A 75 6.88 2.91 12.95
N LEU A 76 7.38 2.18 11.95
CA LEU A 76 7.33 0.71 11.91
C LEU A 76 8.70 0.17 12.35
N PRO A 77 8.86 -0.22 13.62
CA PRO A 77 10.18 -0.56 14.17
C PRO A 77 10.77 -1.83 13.53
N ALA A 78 12.07 -1.78 13.26
CA ALA A 78 12.81 -2.96 12.84
C ALA A 78 12.92 -3.96 14.01
N PRO A 79 12.95 -5.28 13.75
CA PRO A 79 12.93 -5.93 12.43
C PRO A 79 11.51 -6.12 11.86
N TYR A 80 10.45 -5.92 12.66
CA TYR A 80 9.07 -6.23 12.28
C TYR A 80 8.58 -5.42 11.08
N GLY A 81 8.83 -4.12 11.06
CA GLY A 81 8.48 -3.23 9.95
C GLY A 81 9.09 -3.69 8.63
N VAL A 82 10.37 -4.10 8.66
CA VAL A 82 11.07 -4.64 7.48
C VAL A 82 10.41 -5.92 6.99
N ILE A 83 10.09 -6.86 7.90
CA ILE A 83 9.45 -8.13 7.56
C ILE A 83 8.07 -7.87 6.93
N ILE A 84 7.28 -6.97 7.51
CA ILE A 84 5.97 -6.58 6.97
C ILE A 84 6.12 -6.03 5.55
N ALA A 85 7.03 -5.08 5.32
CA ALA A 85 7.26 -4.50 4.01
C ALA A 85 7.66 -5.57 2.97
N ILE A 86 8.55 -6.48 3.32
CA ILE A 86 8.97 -7.58 2.45
C ILE A 86 7.80 -8.50 2.09
N ILE A 87 6.94 -8.85 3.05
CA ILE A 87 5.75 -9.69 2.81
C ILE A 87 4.82 -9.04 1.78
N PHE A 88 4.54 -7.74 1.93
CA PHE A 88 3.70 -7.01 0.97
C PHE A 88 4.33 -6.99 -0.43
N ILE A 89 5.62 -6.66 -0.51
CA ILE A 89 6.37 -6.58 -1.78
C ILE A 89 6.33 -7.94 -2.49
N ILE A 90 6.76 -9.01 -1.82
CA ILE A 90 6.81 -10.36 -2.41
C ILE A 90 5.43 -10.78 -2.91
N ARG A 91 4.39 -10.62 -2.08
CA ARG A 91 3.02 -11.01 -2.45
C ARG A 91 2.53 -10.25 -3.67
N ASP A 92 2.73 -8.94 -3.72
CA ASP A 92 2.21 -8.11 -4.79
C ASP A 92 2.95 -8.35 -6.12
N PHE A 93 4.23 -8.64 -6.08
CA PHE A 93 4.99 -9.09 -7.26
C PHE A 93 4.58 -10.49 -7.71
N LEU A 94 4.45 -11.44 -6.79
CA LEU A 94 4.02 -12.81 -7.08
C LEU A 94 2.66 -12.84 -7.81
N ILE A 95 1.67 -12.15 -7.27
CA ILE A 95 0.32 -12.15 -7.88
C ILE A 95 0.31 -11.41 -9.22
N SER A 96 1.10 -10.34 -9.36
CA SER A 96 1.21 -9.63 -10.64
C SER A 96 1.88 -10.48 -11.70
N GLY A 97 2.96 -11.17 -11.35
CA GLY A 97 3.64 -12.11 -12.25
C GLY A 97 2.72 -13.25 -12.70
N LEU A 98 1.97 -13.85 -11.75
CA LEU A 98 0.98 -14.88 -12.08
C LEU A 98 -0.10 -14.40 -13.05
N ARG A 99 -0.62 -13.18 -12.85
CA ARG A 99 -1.61 -12.59 -13.75
C ARG A 99 -1.03 -12.35 -15.15
N GLN A 100 0.23 -11.91 -15.25
CA GLN A 100 0.91 -11.72 -16.54
C GLN A 100 1.11 -13.06 -17.27
N ILE A 101 1.56 -14.12 -16.57
CA ILE A 101 1.70 -15.47 -17.14
C ILE A 101 0.33 -16.00 -17.59
N ALA A 102 -0.71 -15.85 -16.79
CA ALA A 102 -2.05 -16.27 -17.15
C ALA A 102 -2.57 -15.52 -18.40
N ALA A 103 -2.36 -14.22 -18.46
CA ALA A 103 -2.78 -13.38 -19.59
C ALA A 103 -2.04 -13.81 -20.89
N SER A 104 -0.75 -14.14 -20.83
CA SER A 104 -0.02 -14.66 -22.01
C SER A 104 -0.52 -15.99 -22.49
N LYS A 105 -1.15 -16.80 -21.63
CA LYS A 105 -1.81 -18.08 -21.96
C LYS A 105 -3.32 -17.93 -22.25
N ASN A 106 -3.84 -16.72 -22.41
CA ASN A 106 -5.26 -16.40 -22.58
C ASN A 106 -6.17 -16.85 -21.42
N PHE A 107 -5.61 -17.05 -20.23
CA PHE A 107 -6.37 -17.32 -19.01
C PHE A 107 -6.69 -16.00 -18.29
N VAL A 108 -7.96 -15.76 -17.96
CA VAL A 108 -8.39 -14.61 -17.16
C VAL A 108 -8.48 -15.03 -15.70
N LEU A 109 -7.54 -14.57 -14.88
CA LEU A 109 -7.59 -14.81 -13.44
C LEU A 109 -8.46 -13.75 -12.75
N ALA A 110 -9.51 -14.20 -12.06
CA ALA A 110 -10.40 -13.33 -11.30
C ALA A 110 -9.65 -12.68 -10.10
N ALA A 111 -10.07 -11.47 -9.75
CA ALA A 111 -9.57 -10.80 -8.57
C ALA A 111 -10.02 -11.54 -7.31
N ASP A 112 -9.10 -11.75 -6.37
CA ASP A 112 -9.40 -12.38 -5.09
C ASP A 112 -10.06 -11.38 -4.14
N PHE A 113 -11.16 -11.79 -3.51
CA PHE A 113 -11.91 -10.99 -2.55
C PHE A 113 -11.04 -10.56 -1.35
N TRP A 114 -10.28 -11.50 -0.78
CA TRP A 114 -9.38 -11.23 0.34
C TRP A 114 -8.26 -10.26 -0.03
N GLY A 115 -7.80 -10.34 -1.28
CA GLY A 115 -6.83 -9.39 -1.81
C GLY A 115 -7.37 -7.96 -1.91
N LYS A 116 -8.67 -7.77 -2.15
CA LYS A 116 -9.31 -6.43 -2.12
C LYS A 116 -9.42 -5.90 -0.70
N ILE A 117 -9.86 -6.73 0.24
CA ILE A 117 -10.00 -6.34 1.66
C ILE A 117 -8.64 -5.92 2.22
N LYS A 118 -7.57 -6.68 1.97
CA LYS A 118 -6.23 -6.34 2.46
C LYS A 118 -5.78 -4.96 1.96
N SER A 119 -6.07 -4.63 0.69
CA SER A 119 -5.70 -3.33 0.12
C SER A 119 -6.46 -2.19 0.78
N ILE A 120 -7.78 -2.33 0.95
CA ILE A 120 -8.60 -1.31 1.63
C ILE A 120 -8.09 -1.05 3.06
N ILE A 121 -7.76 -2.12 3.81
CA ILE A 121 -7.24 -1.96 5.17
C ILE A 121 -5.87 -1.27 5.15
N LEU A 122 -5.01 -1.60 4.18
CA LEU A 122 -3.71 -0.97 4.03
C LEU A 122 -3.83 0.51 3.68
N ASP A 123 -4.73 0.87 2.74
CA ASP A 123 -4.98 2.24 2.30
C ASP A 123 -5.53 3.12 3.44
N ILE A 124 -6.20 2.51 4.42
CA ILE A 124 -6.62 3.19 5.65
C ILE A 124 -5.46 3.23 6.66
N ALA A 125 -4.72 2.15 6.82
CA ALA A 125 -3.67 2.04 7.83
C ALA A 125 -2.47 2.96 7.56
N LEU A 126 -2.09 3.13 6.28
CA LEU A 126 -0.95 3.97 5.90
C LEU A 126 -1.13 5.42 6.34
N PRO A 127 -2.20 6.15 5.96
CA PRO A 127 -2.40 7.53 6.43
C PRO A 127 -2.43 7.66 7.96
N LEU A 128 -3.05 6.70 8.65
CA LEU A 128 -3.08 6.70 10.12
C LEU A 128 -1.68 6.52 10.71
N LEU A 129 -0.83 5.67 10.13
CA LEU A 129 0.57 5.51 10.55
C LEU A 129 1.40 6.78 10.28
N PHE A 130 1.14 7.50 9.18
CA PHE A 130 1.79 8.78 8.91
C PHE A 130 1.38 9.87 9.91
N VAL A 131 0.11 9.91 10.32
CA VAL A 131 -0.33 10.78 11.42
C VAL A 131 0.36 10.37 12.72
N LEU A 132 0.50 9.08 13.00
CA LEU A 132 1.23 8.60 14.17
C LEU A 132 2.70 9.05 14.14
N ALA A 133 3.36 8.94 12.97
CA ALA A 133 4.73 9.42 12.78
C ALA A 133 4.87 10.91 13.10
N TYR A 134 3.93 11.73 12.62
CA TYR A 134 3.88 13.15 12.92
C TYR A 134 3.70 13.42 14.42
N LEU A 135 2.73 12.76 15.07
CA LEU A 135 2.48 12.91 16.51
C LEU A 135 3.68 12.55 17.37
N GLN A 136 4.37 11.46 17.03
CA GLN A 136 5.52 10.96 17.81
C GLN A 136 6.79 11.79 17.61
N LYS A 137 7.05 12.25 16.39
CA LYS A 137 8.33 12.84 16.02
C LYS A 137 8.34 14.36 15.95
N ASP A 138 7.31 14.95 15.40
CA ASP A 138 7.25 16.40 15.23
C ASP A 138 6.66 17.10 16.46
N LEU A 139 5.68 16.46 17.11
CA LEU A 139 5.05 17.00 18.31
C LEU A 139 5.66 16.46 19.62
N ASN A 140 6.60 15.50 19.54
CA ASN A 140 7.21 14.83 20.71
C ASN A 140 6.18 14.33 21.74
N TYR A 141 4.96 14.01 21.29
CA TYR A 141 3.97 13.37 22.14
C TYR A 141 4.41 11.94 22.44
N ASN A 142 5.18 11.82 23.50
CA ASN A 142 5.54 10.51 24.04
C ASN A 142 4.25 9.77 24.43
N LEU A 143 4.26 8.46 24.24
CA LEU A 143 3.21 7.45 24.43
C LEU A 143 2.34 7.65 25.69
N THR A 144 1.60 8.75 25.76
CA THR A 144 0.68 9.05 26.85
C THR A 144 -0.75 8.78 26.38
N GLY A 145 -1.50 8.01 27.17
CA GLY A 145 -2.94 7.84 27.05
C GLY A 145 -3.48 7.69 25.61
N PHE A 146 -3.91 8.80 25.01
CA PHE A 146 -4.52 8.82 23.69
C PHE A 146 -3.58 8.33 22.57
N VAL A 147 -2.31 8.75 22.56
CA VAL A 147 -1.35 8.37 21.52
C VAL A 147 -1.02 6.88 21.58
N LEU A 148 -1.00 6.30 22.78
CA LEU A 148 -0.81 4.87 22.96
C LEU A 148 -1.98 4.07 22.39
N ALA A 149 -3.22 4.50 22.68
CA ALA A 149 -4.42 3.87 22.12
C ALA A 149 -4.46 4.00 20.59
N TYR A 150 -4.11 5.18 20.07
CA TYR A 150 -4.03 5.42 18.62
C TYR A 150 -2.97 4.53 17.94
N ALA A 151 -1.77 4.43 18.53
CA ALA A 151 -0.71 3.56 18.05
C ALA A 151 -1.15 2.08 18.03
N PHE A 152 -1.85 1.63 19.09
CA PHE A 152 -2.39 0.27 19.15
C PHE A 152 -3.34 -0.01 17.98
N VAL A 153 -4.24 0.93 17.66
CA VAL A 153 -5.15 0.80 16.50
C VAL A 153 -4.35 0.72 15.20
N CYS A 154 -3.37 1.62 14.99
CA CYS A 154 -2.55 1.62 13.78
C CYS A 154 -1.77 0.31 13.59
N TYR A 155 -1.11 -0.19 14.64
CA TYR A 155 -0.38 -1.45 14.58
C TYR A 155 -1.29 -2.67 14.44
N SER A 156 -2.49 -2.63 14.99
CA SER A 156 -3.49 -3.68 14.78
C SER A 156 -3.95 -3.73 13.32
N LEU A 157 -4.22 -2.59 12.70
CA LEU A 157 -4.64 -2.51 11.30
C LEU A 157 -3.56 -3.05 10.35
N ILE A 158 -2.30 -2.64 10.54
CA ILE A 158 -1.21 -3.15 9.68
C ILE A 158 -0.96 -4.65 9.93
N GLY A 159 -1.08 -5.12 11.16
CA GLY A 159 -1.00 -6.54 11.50
C GLY A 159 -2.09 -7.37 10.82
N ILE A 160 -3.35 -6.92 10.89
CA ILE A 160 -4.49 -7.57 10.22
C ILE A 160 -4.27 -7.58 8.70
N SER A 161 -3.88 -6.45 8.12
CA SER A 161 -3.59 -6.36 6.68
C SER A 161 -2.45 -7.29 6.26
N THR A 162 -1.43 -7.46 7.12
CA THR A 162 -0.31 -8.39 6.87
C THR A 162 -0.79 -9.85 6.89
N LEU A 163 -1.58 -10.25 7.87
CA LEU A 163 -2.16 -11.60 7.94
C LEU A 163 -3.03 -11.89 6.72
N LEU A 164 -3.88 -10.95 6.33
CA LEU A 164 -4.69 -11.07 5.11
C LEU A 164 -3.83 -11.14 3.85
N THR A 165 -2.70 -10.43 3.82
CA THR A 165 -1.74 -10.46 2.71
C THR A 165 -1.16 -11.86 2.53
N ILE A 166 -0.73 -12.49 3.61
CA ILE A 166 -0.21 -13.87 3.60
C ILE A 166 -1.31 -14.84 3.18
N TYR A 167 -2.47 -14.78 3.84
CA TYR A 167 -3.60 -15.66 3.55
C TYR A 167 -4.06 -15.56 2.10
N SER A 168 -4.29 -14.33 1.60
CA SER A 168 -4.74 -14.12 0.23
C SER A 168 -3.68 -14.54 -0.80
N GLY A 169 -2.39 -14.35 -0.48
CA GLY A 169 -1.30 -14.81 -1.32
C GLY A 169 -1.29 -16.33 -1.49
N ILE A 170 -1.32 -17.07 -0.39
CA ILE A 170 -1.34 -18.54 -0.38
C ILE A 170 -2.61 -19.05 -1.08
N ASN A 171 -3.77 -18.53 -0.73
CA ASN A 171 -5.05 -18.92 -1.33
C ASN A 171 -5.07 -18.71 -2.84
N TYR A 172 -4.52 -17.59 -3.30
CA TYR A 172 -4.45 -17.27 -4.74
C TYR A 172 -3.53 -18.23 -5.50
N LEU A 173 -2.38 -18.59 -4.94
CA LEU A 173 -1.45 -19.55 -5.50
C LEU A 173 -2.08 -20.95 -5.60
N VAL A 174 -2.71 -21.41 -4.52
CA VAL A 174 -3.35 -22.74 -4.48
C VAL A 174 -4.50 -22.83 -5.46
N LYS A 175 -5.35 -21.80 -5.52
CA LYS A 175 -6.50 -21.76 -6.42
C LYS A 175 -6.11 -21.76 -7.90
N ASN A 176 -5.00 -21.10 -8.24
CA ASN A 176 -4.54 -20.93 -9.62
C ASN A 176 -3.33 -21.83 -10.00
N ARG A 177 -3.07 -22.87 -9.21
CA ARG A 177 -1.93 -23.80 -9.45
C ARG A 177 -1.92 -24.45 -10.85
N LYS A 178 -3.07 -24.60 -11.48
CA LYS A 178 -3.17 -25.18 -12.85
C LYS A 178 -2.40 -24.33 -13.87
N VAL A 179 -2.44 -23.01 -13.75
CA VAL A 179 -1.72 -22.09 -14.65
C VAL A 179 -0.20 -22.29 -14.56
N LEU A 180 0.30 -22.74 -13.40
CA LEU A 180 1.72 -23.01 -13.17
C LEU A 180 2.15 -24.38 -13.71
N ASN A 181 1.23 -25.37 -13.72
CA ASN A 181 1.56 -26.76 -14.10
C ASN A 181 1.37 -27.05 -15.59
N GLU A 182 0.69 -26.20 -16.35
CA GLU A 182 0.44 -26.35 -17.78
C GLU A 182 1.48 -25.58 -18.62
N GLY A 183 2.74 -25.64 -18.21
CA GLY A 183 3.88 -25.02 -18.88
C GLY A 183 4.84 -26.00 -19.47
#